data_4ee07682e0e073b50dcb325b384d7bfd
#
_entry.id   4ee07682e0e073b50dcb325b384d7bfd
#
_cell.length_a   1.000
_cell.length_b   1.000
_cell.length_c   1.000
_cell.angle_alpha   90.00
_cell.angle_beta   90.00
_cell.angle_gamma   90.00
#
_symmetry.space_group_name_H-M   'P 1'
#
loop_
_entity.id
_entity.type
_entity.pdbx_description
1 polymer ?
#
loop_
_entity_poly.entity_id
_entity_poly.type
_entity_poly.pdbx_seq_one_letter_code
_entity_poly.pdbx_strand_id
1 'polypeptide(L)'
;LYQRGEPSYDEANAGAMRYLPQRIARKLGETIEQSYGEREGAFLRALLLGDKKYLDEEDASNLSEVGLSHVMAVSGLHCCFLASLIGALMGGRQRKLRCAVTIPLVFLYAFVTGLTPSILRACIMISMGMIAPLLGRDNDSPTSISFALLLILLKNPFAIASISLQLSFSAVAGIIFLTPRLTALARGKHKLLRAAMLSFSTTLGAMVFSTPLACYYFGTLSIVSLLSNLLCLWLVSIVFALGLVSVIVAAAVPQLGAFCALLPALGIRAVLSIAGLLEALPFHAVYFNTAFSVAWLVYVYAIFIACALAKRGKYRYFAAVGLSAASLFAAAKVNALHYERGGLNVVALDVGQGESVLLISEGHAALVDCGSKNSYIDAGAIAADYLRSAGATLDSVVLTHYHEDHANGLAALFARMSASTIYLADIDAGEGDRAGVEA
;
A
#
# COMPACT_ATOMS: atom_id res chain seq x y z
N LEU A 1 11.62 1.27 22.68
CA LEU A 1 10.59 1.98 23.48
C LEU A 1 9.79 2.87 22.52
N TYR A 2 8.72 2.30 21.93
CA TYR A 2 7.71 3.09 21.25
C TYR A 2 6.85 3.73 22.34
N GLN A 3 6.85 5.06 22.43
CA GLN A 3 5.87 5.77 23.22
C GLN A 3 4.48 5.53 22.64
N ARG A 4 3.68 4.74 23.35
CA ARG A 4 2.23 4.65 23.13
C ARG A 4 1.62 5.96 23.60
N GLY A 5 0.96 6.66 22.72
CA GLY A 5 0.17 7.85 22.99
C GLY A 5 0.19 8.71 21.72
N GLU A 6 -0.94 9.25 21.37
CA GLU A 6 -0.93 10.42 20.48
C GLU A 6 0.04 11.42 21.10
N PRO A 7 0.96 12.04 20.32
CA PRO A 7 1.86 13.02 20.87
C PRO A 7 0.98 14.09 21.52
N SER A 8 0.95 14.12 22.86
CA SER A 8 0.24 15.16 23.59
C SER A 8 0.79 16.49 23.07
N TYR A 9 -0.04 17.23 22.36
CA TYR A 9 0.29 18.52 21.81
C TYR A 9 0.43 19.48 22.99
N ASP A 10 1.65 19.68 23.43
CA ASP A 10 1.95 20.62 24.49
C ASP A 10 1.86 22.02 23.86
N GLU A 11 0.72 22.69 23.97
CA GLU A 11 0.47 24.01 23.39
C GLU A 11 1.53 25.04 23.82
N ALA A 12 2.12 24.86 24.99
CA ALA A 12 3.20 25.70 25.51
C ALA A 12 4.49 25.63 24.64
N ASN A 13 4.71 24.53 23.92
CA ASN A 13 5.87 24.30 23.07
C ASN A 13 5.57 24.34 21.55
N ALA A 14 4.35 24.70 21.17
CA ALA A 14 3.90 24.68 19.77
C ALA A 14 4.76 25.55 18.83
N GLY A 15 5.51 26.51 19.34
CA GLY A 15 6.43 27.37 18.58
C GLY A 15 7.81 26.78 18.28
N ALA A 16 8.17 25.63 18.88
CA ALA A 16 9.49 25.05 18.70
C ALA A 16 9.68 24.53 17.27
N MET A 17 10.87 24.76 16.68
CA MET A 17 11.21 24.34 15.32
C MET A 17 11.03 22.83 15.08
N ARG A 18 11.13 22.01 16.10
CA ARG A 18 10.95 20.55 16.01
C ARG A 18 9.53 20.14 15.58
N TYR A 19 8.52 20.99 15.83
CA TYR A 19 7.12 20.75 15.45
C TYR A 19 6.71 21.37 14.11
N LEU A 20 7.66 22.04 13.42
CA LEU A 20 7.40 22.65 12.12
C LEU A 20 6.80 21.68 11.09
N PRO A 21 7.29 20.43 10.95
CA PRO A 21 6.71 19.47 10.00
C PRO A 21 5.24 19.15 10.29
N GLN A 22 4.89 18.90 11.56
CA GLN A 22 3.51 18.60 11.95
C GLN A 22 2.59 19.81 11.72
N ARG A 23 3.08 21.03 11.96
CA ARG A 23 2.34 22.27 11.67
C ARG A 23 2.07 22.42 10.17
N ILE A 24 3.07 22.16 9.34
CA ILE A 24 2.92 22.18 7.88
C ILE A 24 1.92 21.12 7.45
N ALA A 25 2.06 19.88 7.92
CA ALA A 25 1.15 18.78 7.59
C ALA A 25 -0.30 19.12 7.99
N ARG A 26 -0.51 19.64 9.21
CA ARG A 26 -1.83 20.05 9.69
C ARG A 26 -2.43 21.15 8.82
N LYS A 27 -1.68 22.22 8.55
CA LYS A 27 -2.17 23.31 7.71
C LYS A 27 -2.51 22.88 6.29
N LEU A 28 -1.71 21.98 5.71
CA LEU A 28 -2.02 21.37 4.41
C LEU A 28 -3.29 20.52 4.48
N GLY A 29 -3.48 19.72 5.54
CA GLY A 29 -4.68 18.95 5.77
C GLY A 29 -5.94 19.80 5.86
N GLU A 30 -5.92 20.86 6.69
CA GLU A 30 -7.00 21.85 6.81
C GLU A 30 -7.33 22.53 5.46
N THR A 31 -6.29 22.85 4.68
CA THR A 31 -6.48 23.45 3.34
C THR A 31 -7.12 22.46 2.35
N ILE A 32 -6.77 21.17 2.44
CA ILE A 32 -7.38 20.12 1.63
C ILE A 32 -8.87 20.00 1.96
N GLU A 33 -9.23 19.91 3.25
CA GLU A 33 -10.62 19.81 3.73
C GLU A 33 -11.48 21.00 3.27
N GLN A 34 -10.90 22.20 3.22
CA GLN A 34 -11.60 23.40 2.75
C GLN A 34 -11.77 23.47 1.23
N SER A 35 -10.93 22.79 0.46
CA SER A 35 -10.85 22.91 -0.99
C SER A 35 -11.45 21.74 -1.76
N TYR A 36 -11.63 20.59 -1.11
CA TYR A 36 -12.10 19.35 -1.72
C TYR A 36 -13.34 18.83 -1.00
N GLY A 37 -14.15 18.01 -1.69
CA GLY A 37 -15.19 17.20 -1.05
C GLY A 37 -14.60 16.17 -0.08
N GLU A 38 -15.43 15.65 0.80
CA GLU A 38 -15.00 14.74 1.89
C GLU A 38 -14.21 13.53 1.36
N ARG A 39 -14.74 12.81 0.39
CA ARG A 39 -14.12 11.60 -0.19
C ARG A 39 -12.83 11.93 -0.96
N GLU A 40 -12.86 12.95 -1.83
CA GLU A 40 -11.68 13.37 -2.59
C GLU A 40 -10.61 14.00 -1.70
N GLY A 41 -11.01 14.75 -0.68
CA GLY A 41 -10.12 15.34 0.32
C GLY A 41 -9.42 14.27 1.15
N ALA A 42 -10.14 13.25 1.61
CA ALA A 42 -9.60 12.11 2.33
C ALA A 42 -8.55 11.35 1.50
N PHE A 43 -8.85 11.06 0.23
CA PHE A 43 -7.91 10.44 -0.70
C PHE A 43 -6.66 11.30 -0.92
N LEU A 44 -6.82 12.60 -1.17
CA LEU A 44 -5.70 13.50 -1.40
C LEU A 44 -4.83 13.66 -0.14
N ARG A 45 -5.45 13.67 1.04
CA ARG A 45 -4.75 13.71 2.33
C ARG A 45 -3.92 12.45 2.55
N ALA A 46 -4.48 11.27 2.28
CA ALA A 46 -3.73 10.02 2.29
C ALA A 46 -2.57 10.04 1.28
N LEU A 47 -2.81 10.52 0.05
CA LEU A 47 -1.82 10.59 -1.02
C LEU A 47 -0.67 11.56 -0.73
N LEU A 48 -0.97 12.78 -0.27
CA LEU A 48 0.05 13.83 -0.07
C LEU A 48 0.75 13.74 1.29
N LEU A 49 0.02 13.38 2.35
CA LEU A 49 0.51 13.43 3.73
C LEU A 49 0.67 12.05 4.37
N GLY A 50 0.10 10.99 3.77
CA GLY A 50 0.09 9.64 4.33
C GLY A 50 -0.93 9.44 5.45
N ASP A 51 -1.81 10.41 5.66
CA ASP A 51 -2.85 10.37 6.68
C ASP A 51 -4.10 9.67 6.15
N LYS A 52 -4.24 8.39 6.49
CA LYS A 52 -5.32 7.50 6.04
C LYS A 52 -6.55 7.53 6.93
N LYS A 53 -6.51 8.24 8.06
CA LYS A 53 -7.58 8.20 9.08
C LYS A 53 -8.95 8.63 8.56
N TYR A 54 -8.97 9.45 7.51
CA TYR A 54 -10.18 9.99 6.91
C TYR A 54 -10.65 9.24 5.66
N LEU A 55 -9.84 8.26 5.21
CA LEU A 55 -10.21 7.46 4.05
C LEU A 55 -11.30 6.47 4.45
N ASP A 56 -12.36 6.44 3.65
CA ASP A 56 -13.45 5.49 3.84
C ASP A 56 -12.93 4.05 3.76
N GLU A 57 -13.45 3.18 4.64
CA GLU A 57 -13.04 1.77 4.74
C GLU A 57 -13.28 1.01 3.44
N GLU A 58 -14.36 1.31 2.72
CA GLU A 58 -14.64 0.72 1.41
C GLU A 58 -13.57 1.10 0.39
N ASP A 59 -13.23 2.40 0.30
CA ASP A 59 -12.21 2.88 -0.61
C ASP A 59 -10.83 2.32 -0.27
N ALA A 60 -10.50 2.24 1.03
CA ALA A 60 -9.25 1.66 1.53
C ALA A 60 -9.14 0.18 1.18
N SER A 61 -10.24 -0.58 1.36
CA SER A 61 -10.34 -1.99 1.01
C SER A 61 -10.17 -2.21 -0.49
N ASN A 62 -10.95 -1.49 -1.32
CA ASN A 62 -10.90 -1.61 -2.77
C ASN A 62 -9.50 -1.34 -3.32
N LEU A 63 -8.84 -0.27 -2.83
CA LEU A 63 -7.46 0.05 -3.20
C LEU A 63 -6.47 -1.03 -2.77
N SER A 64 -6.71 -1.65 -1.62
CA SER A 64 -5.87 -2.76 -1.12
C SER A 64 -6.01 -3.99 -1.99
N GLU A 65 -7.24 -4.41 -2.29
CA GLU A 65 -7.53 -5.63 -3.03
C GLU A 65 -7.07 -5.57 -4.48
N VAL A 66 -7.07 -4.38 -5.09
CA VAL A 66 -6.49 -4.20 -6.44
C VAL A 66 -4.98 -3.92 -6.43
N GLY A 67 -4.32 -3.96 -5.26
CA GLY A 67 -2.87 -3.82 -5.11
C GLY A 67 -2.36 -2.37 -5.17
N LEU A 68 -3.22 -1.38 -4.92
CA LEU A 68 -2.87 0.05 -4.87
C LEU A 68 -2.61 0.60 -3.46
N SER A 69 -2.60 -0.23 -2.40
CA SER A 69 -2.32 0.19 -1.01
C SER A 69 -1.03 1.00 -0.87
N HIS A 70 -0.02 0.70 -1.69
CA HIS A 70 1.27 1.39 -1.69
C HIS A 70 1.18 2.85 -2.18
N VAL A 71 0.10 3.22 -2.86
CA VAL A 71 -0.20 4.59 -3.30
C VAL A 71 -0.69 5.44 -2.11
N MET A 72 -1.44 4.82 -1.18
CA MET A 72 -1.93 5.49 0.03
C MET A 72 -0.88 5.55 1.15
N ALA A 73 0.18 4.77 1.06
CA ALA A 73 1.31 4.84 1.97
C ALA A 73 2.38 5.75 1.36
N VAL A 74 2.75 6.84 2.06
CA VAL A 74 3.81 7.71 1.54
C VAL A 74 5.09 6.91 1.34
N SER A 75 5.56 6.89 0.12
CA SER A 75 6.63 6.02 -0.34
C SER A 75 7.65 6.77 -1.19
N GLY A 76 8.68 6.04 -1.63
CA GLY A 76 9.66 6.57 -2.57
C GLY A 76 9.07 7.07 -3.90
N LEU A 77 7.90 6.56 -4.29
CA LEU A 77 7.20 6.99 -5.50
C LEU A 77 6.79 8.47 -5.43
N HIS A 78 6.30 8.92 -4.28
CA HIS A 78 5.89 10.32 -4.03
C HIS A 78 7.10 11.27 -4.12
N CYS A 79 8.26 10.87 -3.61
CA CYS A 79 9.50 11.62 -3.80
C CYS A 79 9.89 11.74 -5.29
N CYS A 80 9.67 10.67 -6.07
CA CYS A 80 9.90 10.70 -7.52
C CYS A 80 8.90 11.61 -8.24
N PHE A 81 7.63 11.61 -7.83
CA PHE A 81 6.61 12.54 -8.37
C PHE A 81 6.98 13.99 -8.10
N LEU A 82 7.37 14.31 -6.86
CA LEU A 82 7.81 15.65 -6.48
C LEU A 82 9.07 16.07 -7.28
N ALA A 83 10.07 15.22 -7.37
CA ALA A 83 11.28 15.50 -8.14
C ALA A 83 11.00 15.70 -9.64
N SER A 84 10.05 14.93 -10.19
CA SER A 84 9.60 15.04 -11.57
C SER A 84 8.84 16.35 -11.82
N LEU A 85 7.95 16.73 -10.89
CA LEU A 85 7.23 17.99 -10.94
C LEU A 85 8.20 19.20 -10.94
N ILE A 86 9.15 19.22 -9.99
CA ILE A 86 10.18 20.26 -9.93
C ILE A 86 11.01 20.27 -11.22
N GLY A 87 11.37 19.09 -11.74
CA GLY A 87 12.08 18.96 -13.01
C GLY A 87 11.31 19.52 -14.20
N ALA A 88 9.99 19.31 -14.25
CA ALA A 88 9.11 19.85 -15.28
C ALA A 88 8.98 21.39 -15.20
N LEU A 89 8.82 21.92 -13.99
CA LEU A 89 8.71 23.37 -13.76
C LEU A 89 10.02 24.13 -14.06
N MET A 90 11.18 23.54 -13.75
CA MET A 90 12.48 24.18 -13.95
C MET A 90 13.08 23.96 -15.34
N GLY A 91 12.55 23.03 -16.12
CA GLY A 91 13.09 22.70 -17.44
C GLY A 91 14.53 22.13 -17.41
N GLY A 92 15.14 21.97 -18.60
CA GLY A 92 16.47 21.34 -18.74
C GLY A 92 17.67 22.24 -18.48
N ARG A 93 17.48 23.53 -18.28
CA ARG A 93 18.54 24.55 -18.46
C ARG A 93 19.57 24.70 -17.32
N GLN A 94 19.22 24.35 -16.09
CA GLN A 94 20.10 24.64 -14.94
C GLN A 94 20.22 23.45 -14.00
N ARG A 95 21.06 22.46 -14.38
CA ARG A 95 21.24 21.23 -13.60
C ARG A 95 21.63 21.49 -12.15
N LYS A 96 22.56 22.44 -11.91
CA LYS A 96 23.00 22.80 -10.56
C LYS A 96 21.85 23.39 -9.72
N LEU A 97 21.07 24.31 -10.31
CA LEU A 97 19.93 24.93 -9.63
C LEU A 97 18.82 23.88 -9.36
N ARG A 98 18.57 23.00 -10.32
CA ARG A 98 17.62 21.90 -10.11
C ARG A 98 18.03 21.00 -8.95
N CYS A 99 19.31 20.64 -8.82
CA CYS A 99 19.81 19.90 -7.65
C CYS A 99 19.63 20.68 -6.34
N ALA A 100 19.99 21.97 -6.34
CA ALA A 100 19.91 22.85 -5.17
C ALA A 100 18.46 23.05 -4.69
N VAL A 101 17.46 22.96 -5.58
CA VAL A 101 16.04 23.09 -5.24
C VAL A 101 15.42 21.72 -4.91
N THR A 102 15.66 20.71 -5.75
CA THR A 102 14.97 19.40 -5.59
C THR A 102 15.41 18.68 -4.33
N ILE A 103 16.71 18.65 -4.02
CA ILE A 103 17.21 17.88 -2.88
C ILE A 103 16.62 18.40 -1.56
N PRO A 104 16.69 19.71 -1.22
CA PRO A 104 16.07 20.21 -0.01
C PRO A 104 14.55 20.01 0.05
N LEU A 105 13.83 20.18 -1.08
CA LEU A 105 12.38 20.01 -1.10
C LEU A 105 11.95 18.55 -0.90
N VAL A 106 12.69 17.58 -1.46
CA VAL A 106 12.40 16.15 -1.24
C VAL A 106 12.69 15.76 0.22
N PHE A 107 13.74 16.31 0.84
CA PHE A 107 13.99 16.09 2.28
C PHE A 107 12.96 16.81 3.16
N LEU A 108 12.54 18.03 2.80
CA LEU A 108 11.45 18.72 3.51
C LEU A 108 10.15 17.91 3.44
N TYR A 109 9.81 17.40 2.26
CA TYR A 109 8.66 16.52 2.09
C TYR A 109 8.77 15.25 2.97
N ALA A 110 9.94 14.60 2.98
CA ALA A 110 10.20 13.46 3.85
C ALA A 110 10.04 13.82 5.35
N PHE A 111 10.41 15.01 5.74
CA PHE A 111 10.27 15.53 7.11
C PHE A 111 8.79 15.73 7.48
N VAL A 112 8.01 16.31 6.56
CA VAL A 112 6.57 16.55 6.74
C VAL A 112 5.79 15.24 6.85
N THR A 113 6.19 14.22 6.10
CA THR A 113 5.50 12.92 6.00
C THR A 113 6.04 11.82 6.94
N GLY A 114 7.00 12.15 7.82
CA GLY A 114 7.39 11.29 8.95
C GLY A 114 8.65 10.44 8.78
N LEU A 115 9.53 10.72 7.80
CA LEU A 115 10.89 10.12 7.66
C LEU A 115 10.92 8.57 7.66
N THR A 116 9.94 7.91 7.04
CA THR A 116 9.93 6.45 6.95
C THR A 116 11.17 5.92 6.22
N PRO A 117 11.61 4.68 6.49
CA PRO A 117 12.78 4.10 5.80
C PRO A 117 12.65 4.09 4.27
N SER A 118 11.42 3.90 3.74
CA SER A 118 11.14 3.94 2.31
C SER A 118 11.36 5.33 1.70
N ILE A 119 10.92 6.38 2.38
CA ILE A 119 11.09 7.77 1.94
C ILE A 119 12.57 8.16 2.02
N LEU A 120 13.24 7.86 3.14
CA LEU A 120 14.67 8.17 3.31
C LEU A 120 15.53 7.52 2.21
N ARG A 121 15.26 6.25 1.87
CA ARG A 121 15.92 5.57 0.75
C ARG A 121 15.75 6.37 -0.55
N ALA A 122 14.52 6.79 -0.86
CA ALA A 122 14.26 7.54 -2.09
C ALA A 122 14.96 8.90 -2.10
N CYS A 123 14.95 9.64 -0.98
CA CYS A 123 15.68 10.90 -0.87
C CYS A 123 17.18 10.73 -1.12
N ILE A 124 17.80 9.71 -0.53
CA ILE A 124 19.22 9.41 -0.72
C ILE A 124 19.50 9.04 -2.17
N MET A 125 18.71 8.13 -2.75
CA MET A 125 18.91 7.68 -4.14
C MET A 125 18.69 8.81 -5.16
N ILE A 126 17.66 9.65 -4.98
CA ILE A 126 17.42 10.84 -5.82
C ILE A 126 18.60 11.80 -5.70
N SER A 127 19.08 12.08 -4.48
CA SER A 127 20.23 12.96 -4.26
C SER A 127 21.48 12.43 -4.94
N MET A 128 21.80 11.16 -4.80
CA MET A 128 22.93 10.53 -5.48
C MET A 128 22.79 10.62 -7.00
N GLY A 129 21.62 10.26 -7.54
CA GLY A 129 21.35 10.34 -8.98
C GLY A 129 21.45 11.74 -9.57
N MET A 130 21.16 12.76 -8.76
CA MET A 130 21.27 14.16 -9.19
C MET A 130 22.71 14.72 -9.02
N ILE A 131 23.43 14.34 -7.97
CA ILE A 131 24.78 14.82 -7.65
C ILE A 131 25.85 14.12 -8.50
N ALA A 132 25.74 12.80 -8.73
CA ALA A 132 26.74 12.03 -9.46
C ALA A 132 27.15 12.68 -10.79
N PRO A 133 26.21 13.09 -11.66
CA PRO A 133 26.57 13.74 -12.90
C PRO A 133 27.17 15.17 -12.75
N LEU A 134 26.97 15.84 -11.60
CA LEU A 134 27.65 17.12 -11.32
C LEU A 134 29.12 16.90 -10.97
N LEU A 135 29.45 15.71 -10.45
CA LEU A 135 30.80 15.27 -10.12
C LEU A 135 31.47 14.54 -11.29
N GLY A 136 30.84 14.54 -12.49
CA GLY A 136 31.38 13.81 -13.65
C GLY A 136 31.36 12.28 -13.52
N ARG A 137 30.47 11.74 -12.65
CA ARG A 137 30.31 10.30 -12.44
C ARG A 137 29.00 9.80 -12.99
N ASP A 138 28.99 8.55 -13.47
CA ASP A 138 27.77 7.87 -13.86
C ASP A 138 26.92 7.51 -12.64
N ASN A 139 25.61 7.50 -12.83
CA ASN A 139 24.68 7.07 -11.79
C ASN A 139 24.62 5.54 -11.77
N ASP A 140 25.19 4.94 -10.74
CA ASP A 140 25.10 3.49 -10.51
C ASP A 140 24.01 3.19 -9.47
N SER A 141 22.90 2.61 -9.94
CA SER A 141 21.74 2.31 -9.08
C SER A 141 22.03 1.25 -8.01
N PRO A 142 22.77 0.16 -8.28
CA PRO A 142 23.19 -0.80 -7.24
C PRO A 142 24.02 -0.14 -6.12
N THR A 143 24.98 0.71 -6.45
CA THR A 143 25.76 1.46 -5.46
C THR A 143 24.87 2.41 -4.66
N SER A 144 23.94 3.11 -5.34
CA SER A 144 23.03 4.06 -4.69
C SER A 144 22.10 3.38 -3.68
N ILE A 145 21.52 2.23 -4.01
CA ILE A 145 20.65 1.49 -3.09
C ILE A 145 21.44 0.89 -1.91
N SER A 146 22.64 0.38 -2.15
CA SER A 146 23.52 -0.17 -1.10
C SER A 146 23.97 0.92 -0.13
N PHE A 147 24.31 2.09 -0.63
CA PHE A 147 24.66 3.24 0.20
C PHE A 147 23.48 3.75 1.02
N ALA A 148 22.27 3.81 0.44
CA ALA A 148 21.07 4.17 1.16
C ALA A 148 20.78 3.18 2.30
N LEU A 149 20.93 1.87 2.06
CA LEU A 149 20.76 0.84 3.08
C LEU A 149 21.76 1.02 4.21
N LEU A 150 23.03 1.22 3.88
CA LEU A 150 24.10 1.45 4.87
C LEU A 150 23.76 2.63 5.78
N LEU A 151 23.37 3.78 5.23
CA LEU A 151 23.04 4.98 6.02
C LEU A 151 21.83 4.75 6.92
N ILE A 152 20.79 4.06 6.44
CA ILE A 152 19.59 3.77 7.22
C ILE A 152 19.93 2.84 8.39
N LEU A 153 20.71 1.78 8.15
CA LEU A 153 21.09 0.81 9.17
C LEU A 153 22.12 1.37 10.18
N LEU A 154 23.02 2.25 9.77
CA LEU A 154 23.90 2.96 10.69
C LEU A 154 23.11 3.85 11.67
N LYS A 155 22.01 4.47 11.22
CA LYS A 155 21.13 5.26 12.09
C LYS A 155 20.27 4.38 13.01
N ASN A 156 19.73 3.31 12.48
CA ASN A 156 18.89 2.36 13.22
C ASN A 156 19.05 0.94 12.68
N PRO A 157 19.84 0.07 13.32
CA PRO A 157 20.04 -1.31 12.88
C PRO A 157 18.74 -2.13 12.85
N PHE A 158 17.77 -1.83 13.75
CA PHE A 158 16.49 -2.52 13.80
C PHE A 158 15.56 -2.18 12.64
N ALA A 159 15.90 -1.16 11.84
CA ALA A 159 15.13 -0.83 10.63
C ALA A 159 15.06 -2.00 9.64
N ILE A 160 15.99 -2.96 9.70
CA ILE A 160 15.98 -4.16 8.85
C ILE A 160 14.73 -5.01 9.07
N ALA A 161 14.17 -5.02 10.27
CA ALA A 161 12.91 -5.72 10.60
C ALA A 161 11.66 -4.96 10.15
N SER A 162 11.80 -3.73 9.66
CA SER A 162 10.66 -2.94 9.18
C SER A 162 10.13 -3.48 7.85
N ILE A 163 8.84 -3.82 7.82
CA ILE A 163 8.12 -4.24 6.61
C ILE A 163 8.31 -3.19 5.48
N SER A 164 8.20 -1.91 5.82
CA SER A 164 8.38 -0.80 4.88
C SER A 164 9.76 -0.80 4.22
N LEU A 165 10.82 -1.08 4.98
CA LEU A 165 12.17 -1.19 4.43
C LEU A 165 12.29 -2.41 3.52
N GLN A 166 11.90 -3.57 3.99
CA GLN A 166 12.02 -4.83 3.25
C GLN A 166 11.30 -4.78 1.91
N LEU A 167 10.02 -4.37 1.90
CA LEU A 167 9.22 -4.22 0.67
C LEU A 167 9.81 -3.18 -0.28
N SER A 168 10.25 -2.05 0.26
CA SER A 168 10.80 -0.97 -0.55
C SER A 168 12.13 -1.34 -1.20
N PHE A 169 13.03 -2.00 -0.48
CA PHE A 169 14.32 -2.44 -1.01
C PHE A 169 14.17 -3.61 -1.98
N SER A 170 13.29 -4.58 -1.70
CA SER A 170 13.02 -5.68 -2.61
C SER A 170 12.43 -5.19 -3.93
N ALA A 171 11.45 -4.28 -3.90
CA ALA A 171 10.87 -3.70 -5.10
C ALA A 171 11.92 -2.98 -5.97
N VAL A 172 12.78 -2.15 -5.36
CA VAL A 172 13.83 -1.44 -6.11
C VAL A 172 14.91 -2.39 -6.63
N ALA A 173 15.27 -3.40 -5.85
CA ALA A 173 16.18 -4.45 -6.35
C ALA A 173 15.59 -5.13 -7.60
N GLY A 174 14.30 -5.47 -7.57
CA GLY A 174 13.61 -6.03 -8.73
C GLY A 174 13.62 -5.09 -9.94
N ILE A 175 13.38 -3.80 -9.74
CA ILE A 175 13.48 -2.78 -10.80
C ILE A 175 14.91 -2.74 -11.36
N ILE A 176 15.93 -2.68 -10.52
CA ILE A 176 17.33 -2.57 -10.96
C ILE A 176 17.77 -3.82 -11.74
N PHE A 177 17.42 -5.01 -11.28
CA PHE A 177 17.92 -6.25 -11.85
C PHE A 177 17.05 -6.80 -12.98
N LEU A 178 15.72 -6.68 -12.91
CA LEU A 178 14.81 -7.33 -13.85
C LEU A 178 14.32 -6.39 -14.95
N THR A 179 13.99 -5.13 -14.65
CA THR A 179 13.45 -4.18 -15.64
C THR A 179 14.34 -4.00 -16.88
N PRO A 180 15.69 -3.84 -16.79
CA PRO A 180 16.52 -3.67 -17.96
C PRO A 180 16.48 -4.89 -18.90
N ARG A 181 16.33 -6.11 -18.35
CA ARG A 181 16.24 -7.34 -19.14
C ARG A 181 14.90 -7.44 -19.87
N LEU A 182 13.80 -7.03 -19.23
CA LEU A 182 12.47 -7.03 -19.83
C LEU A 182 12.32 -5.95 -20.90
N THR A 183 12.81 -4.75 -20.63
CA THR A 183 12.73 -3.62 -21.58
C THR A 183 13.61 -3.80 -22.81
N ALA A 184 14.63 -4.63 -22.74
CA ALA A 184 15.43 -5.00 -23.93
C ALA A 184 14.58 -5.62 -25.03
N LEU A 185 13.46 -6.28 -24.70
CA LEU A 185 12.50 -6.84 -25.64
C LEU A 185 11.69 -5.76 -26.40
N ALA A 186 11.67 -4.53 -25.89
CA ALA A 186 10.95 -3.39 -26.49
C ALA A 186 11.80 -2.57 -27.47
N ARG A 187 13.05 -2.95 -27.69
CA ARG A 187 13.94 -2.24 -28.62
C ARG A 187 13.36 -2.26 -30.05
N GLY A 188 13.33 -1.09 -30.69
CA GLY A 188 12.81 -0.94 -32.06
C GLY A 188 11.29 -0.81 -32.17
N LYS A 189 10.53 -0.77 -31.07
CA LYS A 189 9.08 -0.57 -31.08
C LYS A 189 8.70 0.93 -31.08
N HIS A 190 7.46 1.23 -31.51
CA HIS A 190 6.90 2.58 -31.52
C HIS A 190 6.93 3.20 -30.11
N LYS A 191 7.06 4.56 -30.02
CA LYS A 191 7.20 5.30 -28.76
C LYS A 191 6.17 4.92 -27.69
N LEU A 192 4.89 4.85 -28.06
CA LEU A 192 3.79 4.54 -27.13
C LEU A 192 3.91 3.11 -26.61
N LEU A 193 4.15 2.13 -27.49
CA LEU A 193 4.33 0.74 -27.08
C LEU A 193 5.57 0.56 -26.21
N ARG A 194 6.65 1.29 -26.50
CA ARG A 194 7.86 1.29 -25.67
C ARG A 194 7.59 1.85 -24.27
N ALA A 195 6.81 2.94 -24.16
CA ALA A 195 6.43 3.53 -22.85
C ALA A 195 5.56 2.55 -22.05
N ALA A 196 4.57 1.92 -22.67
CA ALA A 196 3.73 0.90 -22.03
C ALA A 196 4.55 -0.31 -21.59
N MET A 197 5.46 -0.82 -22.43
CA MET A 197 6.35 -1.92 -22.09
C MET A 197 7.34 -1.55 -20.98
N LEU A 198 7.80 -0.30 -20.91
CA LEU A 198 8.65 0.17 -19.82
C LEU A 198 7.87 0.20 -18.49
N SER A 199 6.65 0.75 -18.49
CA SER A 199 5.77 0.77 -17.31
C SER A 199 5.47 -0.65 -16.84
N PHE A 200 5.04 -1.53 -17.75
CA PHE A 200 4.79 -2.93 -17.47
C PHE A 200 6.02 -3.65 -16.88
N SER A 201 7.19 -3.48 -17.53
CA SER A 201 8.44 -4.10 -17.08
C SER A 201 8.89 -3.61 -15.72
N THR A 202 8.67 -2.31 -15.42
CA THR A 202 9.03 -1.72 -14.13
C THR A 202 8.10 -2.25 -13.02
N THR A 203 6.80 -2.30 -13.27
CA THR A 203 5.82 -2.86 -12.34
C THR A 203 6.10 -4.35 -12.09
N LEU A 204 6.27 -5.13 -13.15
CA LEU A 204 6.58 -6.55 -13.05
C LEU A 204 7.91 -6.79 -12.32
N GLY A 205 8.93 -5.96 -12.61
CA GLY A 205 10.23 -6.02 -11.92
C GLY A 205 10.10 -5.80 -10.42
N ALA A 206 9.37 -4.77 -10.03
CA ALA A 206 9.09 -4.49 -8.62
C ALA A 206 8.31 -5.65 -7.98
N MET A 207 7.22 -6.09 -8.61
CA MET A 207 6.33 -7.14 -8.07
C MET A 207 7.05 -8.47 -7.85
N VAL A 208 7.83 -8.95 -8.80
CA VAL A 208 8.52 -10.25 -8.69
C VAL A 208 9.36 -10.36 -7.40
N PHE A 209 9.95 -9.26 -6.93
CA PHE A 209 10.75 -9.26 -5.73
C PHE A 209 9.96 -8.89 -4.46
N SER A 210 8.93 -8.07 -4.56
CA SER A 210 8.17 -7.61 -3.40
C SER A 210 6.96 -8.48 -3.08
N THR A 211 6.33 -9.12 -4.07
CA THR A 211 5.12 -9.95 -3.88
C THR A 211 5.28 -11.04 -2.82
N PRO A 212 6.38 -11.80 -2.74
CA PRO A 212 6.53 -12.82 -1.72
C PRO A 212 6.49 -12.28 -0.30
N LEU A 213 7.18 -11.15 -0.10
CA LEU A 213 7.16 -10.47 1.18
C LEU A 213 5.77 -9.90 1.48
N ALA A 214 5.11 -9.33 0.46
CA ALA A 214 3.75 -8.83 0.59
C ALA A 214 2.76 -9.95 0.96
N CYS A 215 2.82 -11.10 0.28
CA CYS A 215 1.99 -12.26 0.62
C CYS A 215 2.29 -12.80 2.02
N TYR A 216 3.56 -12.81 2.42
CA TYR A 216 3.95 -13.25 3.78
C TYR A 216 3.42 -12.33 4.87
N TYR A 217 3.49 -11.00 4.66
CA TYR A 217 3.07 -10.01 5.67
C TYR A 217 1.58 -9.70 5.66
N PHE A 218 0.95 -9.70 4.49
CA PHE A 218 -0.45 -9.27 4.31
C PHE A 218 -1.40 -10.40 3.94
N GLY A 219 -0.90 -11.60 3.66
CA GLY A 219 -1.76 -12.73 3.33
C GLY A 219 -2.52 -12.62 2.00
N THR A 220 -2.27 -11.59 1.19
CA THR A 220 -3.06 -11.28 0.00
C THR A 220 -2.19 -11.08 -1.24
N LEU A 221 -2.60 -11.66 -2.36
CA LEU A 221 -2.02 -11.44 -3.68
C LEU A 221 -3.07 -10.89 -4.64
N SER A 222 -2.97 -9.62 -4.98
CA SER A 222 -3.81 -9.04 -6.03
C SER A 222 -3.36 -9.50 -7.41
N ILE A 223 -4.18 -10.26 -8.10
CA ILE A 223 -3.92 -10.72 -9.49
C ILE A 223 -4.03 -9.54 -10.46
N VAL A 224 -4.97 -8.63 -10.21
CA VAL A 224 -5.21 -7.46 -11.06
C VAL A 224 -4.20 -6.33 -10.83
N SER A 225 -3.30 -6.45 -9.85
CA SER A 225 -2.38 -5.37 -9.47
C SER A 225 -1.47 -4.89 -10.61
N LEU A 226 -1.11 -5.76 -11.55
CA LEU A 226 -0.35 -5.36 -12.73
C LEU A 226 -1.17 -4.44 -13.65
N LEU A 227 -2.47 -4.73 -13.81
CA LEU A 227 -3.39 -3.93 -14.60
C LEU A 227 -3.75 -2.63 -13.88
N SER A 228 -4.07 -2.68 -12.60
CA SER A 228 -4.38 -1.49 -11.78
C SER A 228 -3.22 -0.51 -11.75
N ASN A 229 -1.98 -1.00 -11.59
CA ASN A 229 -0.79 -0.15 -11.65
C ASN A 229 -0.61 0.50 -13.03
N LEU A 230 -0.81 -0.27 -14.10
CA LEU A 230 -0.71 0.26 -15.46
C LEU A 230 -1.74 1.36 -15.73
N LEU A 231 -2.95 1.21 -15.24
CA LEU A 231 -4.04 2.17 -15.44
C LEU A 231 -3.98 3.35 -14.48
N CYS A 232 -3.65 3.14 -13.21
CA CYS A 232 -3.80 4.14 -12.16
C CYS A 232 -2.51 4.92 -11.84
N LEU A 233 -1.29 4.34 -11.92
CA LEU A 233 -0.09 5.02 -11.43
C LEU A 233 0.22 6.33 -12.16
N TRP A 234 0.01 6.40 -13.48
CA TRP A 234 0.21 7.64 -14.23
C TRP A 234 -0.83 8.70 -13.85
N LEU A 235 -2.09 8.28 -13.63
CA LEU A 235 -3.17 9.16 -13.19
C LEU A 235 -2.90 9.68 -11.77
N VAL A 236 -2.51 8.79 -10.85
CA VAL A 236 -2.08 9.16 -9.48
C VAL A 236 -0.92 10.15 -9.50
N SER A 237 0.05 10.00 -10.40
CA SER A 237 1.16 10.96 -10.51
C SER A 237 0.69 12.36 -10.92
N ILE A 238 -0.30 12.43 -11.81
CA ILE A 238 -0.94 13.69 -12.23
C ILE A 238 -1.75 14.28 -11.07
N VAL A 239 -2.56 13.45 -10.40
CA VAL A 239 -3.35 13.85 -9.21
C VAL A 239 -2.43 14.39 -8.12
N PHE A 240 -1.31 13.70 -7.83
CA PHE A 240 -0.32 14.17 -6.87
C PHE A 240 0.23 15.56 -7.24
N ALA A 241 0.66 15.73 -8.49
CA ALA A 241 1.25 16.99 -8.94
C ALA A 241 0.23 18.15 -8.92
N LEU A 242 -0.94 17.94 -9.51
CA LEU A 242 -2.00 18.96 -9.57
C LEU A 242 -2.61 19.22 -8.19
N GLY A 243 -2.80 18.16 -7.38
CA GLY A 243 -3.28 18.28 -6.00
C GLY A 243 -2.33 19.08 -5.13
N LEU A 244 -1.01 18.80 -5.20
CA LEU A 244 -0.02 19.59 -4.48
C LEU A 244 -0.02 21.06 -4.89
N VAL A 245 -0.09 21.34 -6.21
CA VAL A 245 -0.16 22.71 -6.72
C VAL A 245 -1.45 23.41 -6.26
N SER A 246 -2.61 22.72 -6.35
CA SER A 246 -3.90 23.30 -5.94
C SER A 246 -3.92 23.66 -4.44
N VAL A 247 -3.35 22.79 -3.58
CA VAL A 247 -3.26 23.04 -2.14
C VAL A 247 -2.33 24.21 -1.82
N ILE A 248 -1.20 24.32 -2.53
CA ILE A 248 -0.28 25.48 -2.36
C ILE A 248 -0.99 26.77 -2.81
N VAL A 249 -1.71 26.74 -3.92
CA VAL A 249 -2.48 27.88 -4.42
C VAL A 249 -3.61 28.25 -3.47
N ALA A 250 -4.34 27.24 -2.94
CA ALA A 250 -5.42 27.44 -1.97
C ALA A 250 -4.93 28.05 -0.66
N ALA A 251 -3.74 27.69 -0.20
CA ALA A 251 -3.13 28.26 1.00
C ALA A 251 -2.82 29.77 0.83
N ALA A 252 -2.61 30.23 -0.42
CA ALA A 252 -2.36 31.65 -0.74
C ALA A 252 -3.64 32.38 -1.13
N VAL A 253 -4.51 31.76 -1.97
CA VAL A 253 -5.75 32.34 -2.51
C VAL A 253 -6.82 31.24 -2.57
N PRO A 254 -7.69 31.13 -1.53
CA PRO A 254 -8.65 30.04 -1.39
C PRO A 254 -9.57 29.85 -2.62
N GLN A 255 -10.05 30.96 -3.21
CA GLN A 255 -10.96 30.90 -4.36
C GLN A 255 -10.31 30.27 -5.60
N LEU A 256 -9.04 30.62 -5.88
CA LEU A 256 -8.28 30.03 -6.97
C LEU A 256 -7.92 28.56 -6.67
N GLY A 257 -7.65 28.24 -5.40
CA GLY A 257 -7.40 26.87 -4.97
C GLY A 257 -8.57 25.95 -5.24
N ALA A 258 -9.80 26.36 -4.90
CA ALA A 258 -11.02 25.61 -5.16
C ALA A 258 -11.22 25.36 -6.67
N PHE A 259 -10.93 26.35 -7.52
CA PHE A 259 -10.99 26.15 -8.97
C PHE A 259 -9.91 25.16 -9.46
N CYS A 260 -8.70 25.27 -8.96
CA CYS A 260 -7.60 24.34 -9.30
C CYS A 260 -7.85 22.92 -8.78
N ALA A 261 -8.67 22.75 -7.74
CA ALA A 261 -9.02 21.44 -7.16
C ALA A 261 -9.92 20.61 -8.06
N LEU A 262 -10.66 21.20 -9.00
CA LEU A 262 -11.60 20.48 -9.86
C LEU A 262 -10.94 19.36 -10.67
N LEU A 263 -9.78 19.63 -11.25
CA LEU A 263 -9.09 18.66 -12.12
C LEU A 263 -8.50 17.47 -11.34
N PRO A 264 -7.74 17.67 -10.23
CA PRO A 264 -7.32 16.56 -9.40
C PRO A 264 -8.48 15.80 -8.76
N ALA A 265 -9.60 16.45 -8.39
CA ALA A 265 -10.79 15.77 -7.89
C ALA A 265 -11.39 14.80 -8.92
N LEU A 266 -11.48 15.21 -10.19
CA LEU A 266 -11.89 14.30 -11.27
C LEU A 266 -10.93 13.13 -11.44
N GLY A 267 -9.63 13.37 -11.32
CA GLY A 267 -8.61 12.32 -11.35
C GLY A 267 -8.75 11.32 -10.20
N ILE A 268 -9.06 11.80 -8.99
CA ILE A 268 -9.32 10.97 -7.81
C ILE A 268 -10.54 10.08 -8.05
N ARG A 269 -11.66 10.66 -8.50
CA ARG A 269 -12.88 9.89 -8.85
C ARG A 269 -12.59 8.81 -9.88
N ALA A 270 -11.78 9.13 -10.90
CA ALA A 270 -11.41 8.14 -11.90
C ALA A 270 -10.56 7.00 -11.30
N VAL A 271 -9.60 7.28 -10.41
CA VAL A 271 -8.80 6.26 -9.72
C VAL A 271 -9.69 5.35 -8.87
N LEU A 272 -10.58 5.93 -8.06
CA LEU A 272 -11.51 5.18 -7.20
C LEU A 272 -12.48 4.33 -8.03
N SER A 273 -13.05 4.89 -9.13
CA SER A 273 -13.91 4.14 -10.04
C SER A 273 -13.19 2.98 -10.72
N ILE A 274 -11.94 3.17 -11.17
CA ILE A 274 -11.14 2.09 -11.75
C ILE A 274 -10.85 1.02 -10.70
N ALA A 275 -10.53 1.41 -9.46
CA ALA A 275 -10.30 0.46 -8.37
C ALA A 275 -11.54 -0.40 -8.09
N GLY A 276 -12.73 0.22 -7.94
CA GLY A 276 -13.98 -0.51 -7.72
C GLY A 276 -14.36 -1.41 -8.90
N LEU A 277 -14.12 -0.99 -10.15
CA LEU A 277 -14.36 -1.84 -11.32
C LEU A 277 -13.43 -3.06 -11.37
N LEU A 278 -12.18 -2.91 -10.93
CA LEU A 278 -11.21 -4.00 -10.92
C LEU A 278 -11.44 -4.96 -9.73
N GLU A 279 -11.89 -4.43 -8.59
CA GLU A 279 -12.29 -5.22 -7.43
C GLU A 279 -13.50 -6.09 -7.75
N ALA A 280 -14.50 -5.57 -8.47
CA ALA A 280 -15.69 -6.31 -8.87
C ALA A 280 -15.39 -7.50 -9.82
N LEU A 281 -14.15 -7.63 -10.34
CA LEU A 281 -13.79 -8.78 -11.19
C LEU A 281 -13.68 -10.06 -10.35
N PRO A 282 -14.22 -11.19 -10.83
CA PRO A 282 -14.01 -12.46 -10.16
C PRO A 282 -12.52 -12.79 -10.16
N PHE A 283 -12.01 -13.28 -9.03
CA PHE A 283 -10.59 -13.62 -8.82
C PHE A 283 -9.62 -12.44 -8.91
N HIS A 284 -10.06 -11.23 -8.53
CA HIS A 284 -9.19 -10.03 -8.47
C HIS A 284 -8.02 -10.21 -7.49
N ALA A 285 -8.23 -10.95 -6.40
CA ALA A 285 -7.22 -11.26 -5.39
C ALA A 285 -7.27 -12.73 -4.98
N VAL A 286 -6.17 -13.23 -4.43
CA VAL A 286 -6.04 -14.55 -3.80
C VAL A 286 -5.54 -14.35 -2.39
N TYR A 287 -6.21 -14.99 -1.44
CA TYR A 287 -5.96 -14.84 -0.01
C TYR A 287 -5.17 -16.05 0.51
N PHE A 288 -4.13 -15.78 1.30
CA PHE A 288 -3.20 -16.78 1.81
C PHE A 288 -3.00 -16.59 3.31
N ASN A 289 -3.72 -17.33 4.13
CA ASN A 289 -3.54 -17.27 5.59
C ASN A 289 -2.99 -18.59 6.17
N THR A 290 -2.27 -19.36 5.37
CA THR A 290 -1.80 -20.68 5.79
C THR A 290 -0.32 -20.89 5.51
N ALA A 291 0.30 -21.90 6.16
CA ALA A 291 1.66 -22.33 5.87
C ALA A 291 1.88 -22.71 4.38
N PHE A 292 0.80 -22.98 3.63
CA PHE A 292 0.83 -23.22 2.19
C PHE A 292 1.33 -22.01 1.40
N SER A 293 1.05 -20.77 1.84
CA SER A 293 1.53 -19.56 1.18
C SER A 293 3.05 -19.48 1.18
N VAL A 294 3.67 -19.76 2.30
CA VAL A 294 5.13 -19.78 2.42
C VAL A 294 5.73 -20.90 1.55
N ALA A 295 5.14 -22.10 1.59
CA ALA A 295 5.60 -23.22 0.77
C ALA A 295 5.46 -22.91 -0.73
N TRP A 296 4.33 -22.31 -1.14
CA TRP A 296 4.10 -21.90 -2.52
C TRP A 296 5.10 -20.82 -2.97
N LEU A 297 5.38 -19.83 -2.12
CA LEU A 297 6.37 -18.82 -2.42
C LEU A 297 7.76 -19.40 -2.64
N VAL A 298 8.19 -20.28 -1.74
CA VAL A 298 9.48 -20.97 -1.87
C VAL A 298 9.52 -21.77 -3.19
N TYR A 299 8.44 -22.48 -3.51
CA TYR A 299 8.31 -23.23 -4.75
C TYR A 299 8.41 -22.34 -6.00
N VAL A 300 7.70 -21.21 -6.04
CA VAL A 300 7.76 -20.25 -7.16
C VAL A 300 9.18 -19.72 -7.36
N TYR A 301 9.85 -19.33 -6.28
CA TYR A 301 11.24 -18.88 -6.38
C TYR A 301 12.18 -19.99 -6.83
N ALA A 302 12.03 -21.20 -6.31
CA ALA A 302 12.83 -22.35 -6.73
C ALA A 302 12.68 -22.62 -8.24
N ILE A 303 11.45 -22.55 -8.78
CA ILE A 303 11.19 -22.71 -10.23
C ILE A 303 11.88 -21.60 -11.03
N PHE A 304 11.73 -20.33 -10.62
CA PHE A 304 12.35 -19.23 -11.36
C PHE A 304 13.87 -19.28 -11.28
N ILE A 305 14.45 -19.66 -10.15
CA ILE A 305 15.90 -19.89 -10.00
C ILE A 305 16.34 -21.07 -10.90
N ALA A 306 15.61 -22.18 -10.87
CA ALA A 306 15.91 -23.32 -11.73
C ALA A 306 15.83 -22.93 -13.23
N CYS A 307 14.83 -22.16 -13.63
CA CYS A 307 14.72 -21.62 -14.98
C CYS A 307 15.86 -20.65 -15.32
N ALA A 308 16.35 -19.88 -14.38
CA ALA A 308 17.47 -18.97 -14.58
C ALA A 308 18.80 -19.74 -14.77
N LEU A 309 18.99 -20.82 -14.01
CA LEU A 309 20.16 -21.68 -14.07
C LEU A 309 20.14 -22.60 -15.30
N ALA A 310 18.98 -23.10 -15.73
CA ALA A 310 18.82 -23.91 -16.90
C ALA A 310 19.06 -23.07 -18.18
N LYS A 311 20.25 -23.07 -18.74
CA LYS A 311 20.67 -22.23 -19.88
C LYS A 311 19.93 -22.52 -21.21
N ARG A 312 18.94 -23.43 -21.26
CA ARG A 312 18.24 -23.90 -22.48
C ARG A 312 16.72 -23.67 -22.39
N GLY A 313 16.10 -23.24 -23.49
CA GLY A 313 14.65 -23.15 -23.71
C GLY A 313 14.08 -21.73 -23.82
N LYS A 314 13.57 -21.39 -25.02
CA LYS A 314 12.97 -20.08 -25.32
C LYS A 314 11.73 -19.77 -24.48
N TYR A 315 10.99 -20.81 -24.10
CA TYR A 315 9.69 -20.70 -23.42
C TYR A 315 9.74 -21.03 -21.93
N ARG A 316 10.92 -21.24 -21.34
CA ARG A 316 11.10 -21.66 -19.93
C ARG A 316 10.41 -20.74 -18.92
N TYR A 317 10.49 -19.43 -19.13
CA TYR A 317 9.84 -18.47 -18.22
C TYR A 317 8.32 -18.46 -18.37
N PHE A 318 7.79 -18.67 -19.59
CA PHE A 318 6.34 -18.86 -19.78
C PHE A 318 5.85 -20.14 -19.09
N ALA A 319 6.61 -21.22 -19.19
CA ALA A 319 6.30 -22.45 -18.48
C ALA A 319 6.37 -22.25 -16.96
N ALA A 320 7.37 -21.52 -16.45
CA ALA A 320 7.47 -21.19 -15.02
C ALA A 320 6.27 -20.37 -14.53
N VAL A 321 5.84 -19.35 -15.28
CA VAL A 321 4.66 -18.55 -14.95
C VAL A 321 3.40 -19.42 -14.97
N GLY A 322 3.20 -20.23 -16.03
CA GLY A 322 2.03 -21.12 -16.14
C GLY A 322 1.99 -22.16 -15.00
N LEU A 323 3.14 -22.75 -14.66
CA LEU A 323 3.24 -23.73 -13.58
C LEU A 323 3.01 -23.08 -12.20
N SER A 324 3.53 -21.85 -11.99
CA SER A 324 3.29 -21.08 -10.77
C SER A 324 1.82 -20.72 -10.62
N ALA A 325 1.16 -20.27 -11.69
CA ALA A 325 -0.27 -19.97 -11.68
C ALA A 325 -1.11 -21.24 -11.43
N ALA A 326 -0.82 -22.33 -12.12
CA ALA A 326 -1.52 -23.61 -11.94
C ALA A 326 -1.38 -24.15 -10.51
N SER A 327 -0.16 -24.06 -9.93
CA SER A 327 0.08 -24.48 -8.55
C SER A 327 -0.64 -23.59 -7.54
N LEU A 328 -0.81 -22.29 -7.84
CA LEU A 328 -1.59 -21.37 -7.03
C LEU A 328 -3.07 -21.79 -6.97
N PHE A 329 -3.68 -21.97 -8.15
CA PHE A 329 -5.06 -22.45 -8.24
C PHE A 329 -5.26 -23.80 -7.54
N ALA A 330 -4.31 -24.73 -7.71
CA ALA A 330 -4.36 -26.02 -7.03
C ALA A 330 -4.29 -25.87 -5.51
N ALA A 331 -3.39 -25.03 -5.00
CA ALA A 331 -3.25 -24.74 -3.56
C ALA A 331 -4.50 -24.08 -2.97
N ALA A 332 -5.06 -23.09 -3.66
CA ALA A 332 -6.29 -22.41 -3.25
C ALA A 332 -7.49 -23.41 -3.22
N LYS A 333 -7.60 -24.26 -4.25
CA LYS A 333 -8.66 -25.28 -4.30
C LYS A 333 -8.52 -26.35 -3.21
N VAL A 334 -7.30 -26.81 -2.94
CA VAL A 334 -7.03 -27.77 -1.85
C VAL A 334 -7.38 -27.16 -0.50
N ASN A 335 -7.05 -25.88 -0.29
CA ASN A 335 -7.38 -25.19 0.94
C ASN A 335 -8.90 -25.04 1.12
N ALA A 336 -9.63 -24.61 0.10
CA ALA A 336 -11.10 -24.54 0.15
C ALA A 336 -11.73 -25.91 0.43
N LEU A 337 -11.29 -26.97 -0.26
CA LEU A 337 -11.77 -28.33 -0.03
C LEU A 337 -11.51 -28.85 1.40
N HIS A 338 -10.50 -28.34 2.09
CA HIS A 338 -10.25 -28.68 3.49
C HIS A 338 -11.39 -28.20 4.39
N TYR A 339 -11.90 -27.00 4.16
CA TYR A 339 -13.00 -26.42 4.94
C TYR A 339 -14.39 -26.86 4.48
N GLU A 340 -14.52 -27.35 3.23
CA GLU A 340 -15.77 -27.94 2.70
C GLU A 340 -16.03 -29.36 3.24
N ARG A 341 -15.00 -30.09 3.69
CA ARG A 341 -15.08 -31.54 4.07
C ARG A 341 -15.52 -31.74 5.50
N GLY A 342 -16.70 -31.37 5.88
CA GLY A 342 -17.36 -31.75 7.15
C GLY A 342 -16.46 -31.80 8.40
N GLY A 343 -16.91 -31.22 9.47
CA GLY A 343 -16.16 -31.02 10.71
C GLY A 343 -16.14 -29.55 11.10
N LEU A 344 -16.18 -29.31 12.40
CA LEU A 344 -16.08 -27.95 12.94
C LEU A 344 -14.61 -27.55 13.06
N ASN A 345 -14.22 -26.51 12.33
CA ASN A 345 -12.94 -25.87 12.49
C ASN A 345 -13.11 -24.62 13.37
N VAL A 346 -12.43 -24.58 14.50
CA VAL A 346 -12.39 -23.42 15.40
C VAL A 346 -11.06 -22.73 15.23
N VAL A 347 -11.08 -21.48 14.81
CA VAL A 347 -9.88 -20.69 14.51
C VAL A 347 -9.88 -19.43 15.33
N ALA A 348 -8.94 -19.34 16.27
CA ALA A 348 -8.64 -18.08 16.97
C ALA A 348 -7.70 -17.25 16.06
N LEU A 349 -8.15 -16.08 15.68
CA LEU A 349 -7.37 -15.16 14.83
C LEU A 349 -6.37 -14.37 15.67
N ASP A 350 -5.18 -14.15 15.14
CA ASP A 350 -4.16 -13.32 15.79
C ASP A 350 -4.48 -11.83 15.58
N VAL A 351 -5.34 -11.31 16.44
CA VAL A 351 -5.74 -9.89 16.47
C VAL A 351 -5.01 -9.09 17.56
N GLY A 352 -3.97 -9.68 18.19
CA GLY A 352 -3.20 -9.04 19.25
C GLY A 352 -3.99 -8.90 20.56
N GLN A 353 -4.19 -7.68 21.05
CA GLN A 353 -5.02 -7.43 22.26
C GLN A 353 -6.49 -7.29 21.85
N GLY A 354 -7.17 -8.40 21.66
CA GLY A 354 -8.58 -8.46 21.29
C GLY A 354 -9.03 -9.88 21.11
N GLU A 355 -10.27 -10.05 20.67
CA GLU A 355 -10.87 -11.35 20.42
C GLU A 355 -11.52 -11.41 19.04
N SER A 356 -11.25 -12.53 18.34
CA SER A 356 -11.90 -12.83 17.09
C SER A 356 -11.75 -14.33 16.82
N VAL A 357 -12.87 -15.06 16.89
CA VAL A 357 -12.90 -16.53 16.77
C VAL A 357 -13.84 -16.93 15.65
N LEU A 358 -13.31 -17.63 14.65
CA LEU A 358 -14.09 -18.20 13.55
C LEU A 358 -14.47 -19.64 13.84
N LEU A 359 -15.73 -19.96 13.60
CA LEU A 359 -16.30 -21.30 13.60
C LEU A 359 -16.67 -21.65 12.17
N ILE A 360 -15.94 -22.55 11.51
CA ILE A 360 -16.14 -22.89 10.09
C ILE A 360 -16.55 -24.36 9.95
N SER A 361 -17.66 -24.62 9.27
CA SER A 361 -18.13 -25.96 8.97
C SER A 361 -18.81 -25.97 7.61
N GLU A 362 -18.47 -26.95 6.75
CA GLU A 362 -19.08 -27.17 5.43
C GLU A 362 -19.16 -25.94 4.51
N GLY A 363 -18.17 -25.04 4.60
CA GLY A 363 -18.13 -23.80 3.83
C GLY A 363 -18.95 -22.63 4.41
N HIS A 364 -19.56 -22.82 5.58
CA HIS A 364 -20.31 -21.84 6.35
C HIS A 364 -19.52 -21.39 7.57
N ALA A 365 -19.65 -20.14 7.96
CA ALA A 365 -18.90 -19.59 9.09
C ALA A 365 -19.76 -18.75 10.02
N ALA A 366 -19.44 -18.83 11.30
CA ALA A 366 -19.85 -17.87 12.33
C ALA A 366 -18.60 -17.21 12.92
N LEU A 367 -18.67 -15.92 13.13
CA LEU A 367 -17.63 -15.13 13.79
C LEU A 367 -18.08 -14.73 15.18
N VAL A 368 -17.27 -15.01 16.19
CA VAL A 368 -17.49 -14.55 17.57
C VAL A 368 -16.48 -13.47 17.88
N ASP A 369 -16.97 -12.28 18.11
CA ASP A 369 -16.22 -11.03 18.29
C ASP A 369 -15.32 -10.67 17.09
N CYS A 370 -15.02 -9.40 16.96
CA CYS A 370 -14.17 -8.89 15.89
C CYS A 370 -13.52 -7.58 16.32
N GLY A 371 -12.51 -7.64 17.18
CA GLY A 371 -11.90 -6.43 17.70
C GLY A 371 -10.44 -6.56 18.08
N SER A 372 -9.76 -5.42 18.17
CA SER A 372 -8.37 -5.30 18.61
C SER A 372 -8.12 -3.93 19.26
N LYS A 373 -7.54 -3.89 20.44
CA LYS A 373 -7.00 -2.65 21.04
C LYS A 373 -5.72 -2.17 20.36
N ASN A 374 -5.14 -2.99 19.48
CA ASN A 374 -3.95 -2.61 18.76
C ASN A 374 -4.34 -1.84 17.50
N SER A 375 -4.18 -0.52 17.51
CA SER A 375 -4.49 0.37 16.38
C SER A 375 -3.76 0.07 15.06
N TYR A 376 -2.79 -0.83 15.08
CA TYR A 376 -2.08 -1.30 13.86
C TYR A 376 -2.64 -2.60 13.31
N ILE A 377 -3.59 -3.22 13.98
CA ILE A 377 -4.20 -4.51 13.61
C ILE A 377 -5.68 -4.27 13.32
N ASP A 378 -6.08 -4.54 12.09
CA ASP A 378 -7.46 -4.52 11.63
C ASP A 378 -8.03 -5.94 11.74
N ALA A 379 -8.77 -6.20 12.83
CA ALA A 379 -9.36 -7.51 13.11
C ALA A 379 -10.38 -7.91 12.04
N GLY A 380 -11.16 -6.95 11.50
CA GLY A 380 -12.14 -7.20 10.44
C GLY A 380 -11.50 -7.61 9.12
N ALA A 381 -10.39 -6.95 8.75
CA ALA A 381 -9.64 -7.35 7.58
C ALA A 381 -9.07 -8.77 7.71
N ILE A 382 -8.49 -9.10 8.88
CA ILE A 382 -7.92 -10.43 9.14
C ILE A 382 -9.01 -11.51 9.04
N ALA A 383 -10.20 -11.26 9.62
CA ALA A 383 -11.33 -12.19 9.58
C ALA A 383 -11.84 -12.40 8.15
N ALA A 384 -12.05 -11.30 7.40
CA ALA A 384 -12.49 -11.35 6.01
C ALA A 384 -11.50 -12.10 5.11
N ASP A 385 -10.20 -11.78 5.23
CA ASP A 385 -9.14 -12.43 4.44
C ASP A 385 -9.03 -13.92 4.76
N TYR A 386 -9.20 -14.31 6.03
CA TYR A 386 -9.21 -15.71 6.43
C TYR A 386 -10.41 -16.45 5.82
N LEU A 387 -11.63 -15.91 5.94
CA LEU A 387 -12.85 -16.49 5.38
C LEU A 387 -12.77 -16.66 3.86
N ARG A 388 -12.26 -15.61 3.16
CA ARG A 388 -12.02 -15.67 1.72
C ARG A 388 -10.98 -16.74 1.35
N SER A 389 -9.92 -16.89 2.16
CA SER A 389 -8.92 -17.95 1.94
C SER A 389 -9.48 -19.35 2.18
N ALA A 390 -10.39 -19.50 3.14
CA ALA A 390 -11.09 -20.73 3.44
C ALA A 390 -12.17 -21.08 2.39
N GLY A 391 -12.60 -20.08 1.58
CA GLY A 391 -13.73 -20.22 0.66
C GLY A 391 -15.08 -20.35 1.40
N ALA A 392 -15.16 -19.82 2.63
CA ALA A 392 -16.32 -19.89 3.49
C ALA A 392 -17.17 -18.61 3.41
N THR A 393 -18.51 -18.78 3.46
CA THR A 393 -19.46 -17.67 3.58
C THR A 393 -19.69 -17.34 5.06
N LEU A 394 -19.78 -16.05 5.39
CA LEU A 394 -20.08 -15.60 6.74
C LEU A 394 -21.60 -15.56 6.92
N ASP A 395 -22.16 -16.51 7.69
CA ASP A 395 -23.58 -16.56 7.95
C ASP A 395 -23.99 -15.71 9.15
N SER A 396 -23.16 -15.69 10.19
CA SER A 396 -23.49 -14.95 11.40
C SER A 396 -22.28 -14.33 12.09
N VAL A 397 -22.52 -13.20 12.71
CA VAL A 397 -21.59 -12.56 13.63
C VAL A 397 -22.24 -12.52 15.01
N VAL A 398 -21.52 -12.93 16.03
CA VAL A 398 -21.96 -12.92 17.44
C VAL A 398 -21.05 -11.96 18.18
N LEU A 399 -21.60 -10.85 18.67
CA LEU A 399 -20.88 -9.90 19.50
C LEU A 399 -21.19 -10.20 20.99
N THR A 400 -20.15 -10.52 21.75
CA THR A 400 -20.33 -10.83 23.18
C THR A 400 -20.54 -9.59 24.02
N HIS A 401 -19.87 -8.47 23.64
CA HIS A 401 -20.03 -7.16 24.28
C HIS A 401 -19.41 -6.04 23.38
N TYR A 402 -19.61 -4.77 23.76
CA TYR A 402 -19.34 -3.62 22.89
C TYR A 402 -17.98 -2.95 23.13
N HIS A 403 -17.04 -3.55 23.86
CA HIS A 403 -15.72 -2.97 24.05
C HIS A 403 -14.91 -2.97 22.74
N GLU A 404 -14.01 -2.01 22.60
CA GLU A 404 -13.19 -1.80 21.41
C GLU A 404 -12.42 -3.05 20.97
N ASP A 405 -11.92 -3.85 21.92
CA ASP A 405 -11.20 -5.09 21.68
C ASP A 405 -12.07 -6.26 21.22
N HIS A 406 -13.38 -6.07 21.08
CA HIS A 406 -14.34 -7.06 20.61
C HIS A 406 -15.18 -6.60 19.41
N ALA A 407 -15.33 -5.29 19.20
CA ALA A 407 -16.29 -4.75 18.23
C ALA A 407 -15.68 -3.85 17.13
N ASN A 408 -14.52 -3.21 17.34
CA ASN A 408 -14.01 -2.17 16.45
C ASN A 408 -13.62 -2.64 15.02
N GLY A 409 -13.51 -3.95 14.80
CA GLY A 409 -13.24 -4.53 13.48
C GLY A 409 -14.49 -4.74 12.60
N LEU A 410 -15.71 -4.55 13.15
CA LEU A 410 -16.94 -4.84 12.43
C LEU A 410 -17.12 -3.98 11.17
N ALA A 411 -16.82 -2.68 11.24
CA ALA A 411 -16.90 -1.79 10.08
C ALA A 411 -16.01 -2.26 8.92
N ALA A 412 -14.75 -2.61 9.23
CA ALA A 412 -13.81 -3.13 8.24
C ALA A 412 -14.19 -4.52 7.72
N LEU A 413 -14.83 -5.36 8.53
CA LEU A 413 -15.38 -6.65 8.12
C LEU A 413 -16.51 -6.45 7.11
N PHE A 414 -17.50 -5.61 7.43
CA PHE A 414 -18.67 -5.39 6.59
C PHE A 414 -18.39 -4.59 5.33
N ALA A 415 -17.32 -3.80 5.31
CA ALA A 415 -16.81 -3.20 4.08
C ALA A 415 -16.27 -4.24 3.07
N ARG A 416 -15.95 -5.46 3.53
CA ARG A 416 -15.35 -6.52 2.71
C ARG A 416 -16.24 -7.72 2.45
N MET A 417 -17.20 -7.99 3.33
CA MET A 417 -18.13 -9.13 3.21
C MET A 417 -19.42 -8.87 3.98
N SER A 418 -20.49 -9.54 3.57
CA SER A 418 -21.78 -9.48 4.26
C SER A 418 -21.98 -10.68 5.16
N ALA A 419 -22.73 -10.49 6.23
CA ALA A 419 -23.27 -11.58 7.06
C ALA A 419 -24.80 -11.61 6.95
N SER A 420 -25.39 -12.80 7.08
CA SER A 420 -26.84 -12.94 7.03
C SER A 420 -27.51 -12.48 8.31
N THR A 421 -26.85 -12.64 9.46
CA THR A 421 -27.39 -12.35 10.80
C THR A 421 -26.31 -11.82 11.72
N ILE A 422 -26.68 -10.81 12.52
CA ILE A 422 -25.81 -10.29 13.58
C ILE A 422 -26.55 -10.51 14.92
N TYR A 423 -25.88 -11.18 15.84
CA TYR A 423 -26.34 -11.35 17.21
C TYR A 423 -25.62 -10.38 18.12
N LEU A 424 -26.37 -9.46 18.69
CA LEU A 424 -25.84 -8.45 19.60
C LEU A 424 -26.20 -8.82 21.04
N ALA A 425 -25.28 -8.55 21.98
CA ALA A 425 -25.55 -8.77 23.39
C ALA A 425 -26.55 -7.74 23.92
N ASP A 426 -27.59 -8.21 24.60
CA ASP A 426 -28.55 -7.32 25.30
C ASP A 426 -28.01 -6.97 26.69
N ILE A 427 -26.95 -6.18 26.71
CA ILE A 427 -26.29 -5.68 27.90
C ILE A 427 -26.08 -4.16 27.79
N ASP A 428 -26.01 -3.49 28.95
CA ASP A 428 -25.60 -2.08 28.96
C ASP A 428 -24.18 -1.96 28.37
N ALA A 429 -23.99 -1.00 27.47
CA ALA A 429 -22.74 -0.83 26.73
C ALA A 429 -21.51 -0.57 27.63
N GLY A 430 -21.71 -0.17 28.88
CA GLY A 430 -20.64 0.17 29.80
C GLY A 430 -19.73 1.26 29.21
N GLU A 431 -18.46 0.94 29.00
CA GLU A 431 -17.51 1.83 28.32
C GLU A 431 -17.48 1.60 26.78
N GLY A 432 -18.33 0.72 26.25
CA GLY A 432 -18.36 0.36 24.82
C GLY A 432 -19.25 1.29 23.99
N ASP A 433 -19.01 1.32 22.68
CA ASP A 433 -19.78 2.12 21.71
C ASP A 433 -20.88 1.28 21.05
N ARG A 434 -21.98 1.05 21.77
CA ARG A 434 -23.16 0.35 21.25
C ARG A 434 -23.77 1.08 20.03
N ALA A 435 -23.87 2.39 20.10
CA ALA A 435 -24.50 3.18 19.03
C ALA A 435 -23.70 3.13 17.72
N GLY A 436 -22.36 3.12 17.79
CA GLY A 436 -21.50 2.98 16.62
C GLY A 436 -21.52 1.57 16.00
N VAL A 437 -21.86 0.55 16.78
CA VAL A 437 -21.99 -0.84 16.29
C VAL A 437 -23.37 -1.10 15.69
N GLU A 438 -24.43 -0.48 16.22
CA GLU A 438 -25.80 -0.64 15.73
C GLU A 438 -26.11 0.24 14.50
N ALA A 439 -25.29 1.25 14.20
CA ALA A 439 -25.40 2.14 13.03
C ALA A 439 -24.77 1.54 11.78
#